data_65a9dcd8bfc4142cb1380550eb3ff7d8
#
_entry.id   65a9dcd8bfc4142cb1380550eb3ff7d8
#
_cell.length_a   1.000
_cell.length_b   1.000
_cell.length_c   1.000
_cell.angle_alpha   90.00
_cell.angle_beta   90.00
_cell.angle_gamma   90.00
#
_symmetry.space_group_name_H-M   'P 1'
#
loop_
_entity.id
_entity.type
_entity.pdbx_description
1 polymer ?
#
loop_
_entity_poly.entity_id
_entity_poly.type
_entity_poly.pdbx_seq_one_letter_code
_entity_poly.pdbx_strand_id
1 'polypeptide(L)'
;MPTLHQTESQSVQSDYCDPEPFEIEAQGISLKFYPGGKGRLEALLELISEAQESLKIAFYIFACDQSGERVRDALVEAAQRGVKVAVIVDGFGAEANEEFFERLVAAGGTFCAFLAKWSRRTLIRNHQKIVIADDRLAMLGGFNVENSYFAPPEDNGWKDMAFTVKGSVVPRIVDWFRELSAWASDDKAQFRDIRRRVREWDGRDGPVQLLIGGPTRGLSSWAKCVRRDLGRSRKLAMMMAYFAPDRRMRRGIRHIARRGEADLILAGKSDNNATIGAARALYPRLVKAGARVYEFQPCKLHAKLVVLDDAVYLGSANLDMRSLYVNLEIVLRIEDRALAEKMRNFILDHVPASERITDAWLDKNAAWYKRLRWWASWFLVSVVDYTVSRKLNLGL
;
A
#
# COMPACT_ATOMS: atom_id res chain seq x y z
N MET A 1 -13.65 49.13 -23.85
CA MET A 1 -12.92 48.23 -22.96
C MET A 1 -13.94 47.38 -22.23
N PRO A 2 -14.08 46.08 -22.51
CA PRO A 2 -14.89 45.19 -21.73
C PRO A 2 -14.01 44.44 -20.74
N THR A 3 -14.42 44.49 -19.49
CA THR A 3 -13.87 43.81 -18.31
C THR A 3 -13.90 42.31 -18.47
N LEU A 4 -12.74 41.67 -18.36
CA LEU A 4 -12.59 40.22 -18.23
C LEU A 4 -13.22 39.77 -16.91
N HIS A 5 -14.30 39.03 -16.99
CA HIS A 5 -14.81 38.21 -15.90
C HIS A 5 -13.80 37.09 -15.62
N GLN A 6 -13.06 37.22 -14.53
CA GLN A 6 -12.40 36.10 -13.89
C GLN A 6 -13.49 35.19 -13.33
N THR A 7 -13.71 34.06 -13.97
CA THR A 7 -14.46 32.95 -13.39
C THR A 7 -13.58 32.35 -12.29
N GLU A 8 -13.83 32.74 -11.06
CA GLU A 8 -13.34 32.06 -9.86
C GLU A 8 -13.80 30.60 -9.92
N SER A 9 -12.84 29.69 -10.04
CA SER A 9 -13.05 28.30 -9.70
C SER A 9 -13.29 28.25 -8.20
N GLN A 10 -14.54 28.18 -7.77
CA GLN A 10 -14.87 27.80 -6.41
C GLN A 10 -14.21 26.45 -6.14
N SER A 11 -13.11 26.46 -5.40
CA SER A 11 -12.59 25.28 -4.74
C SER A 11 -13.67 24.84 -3.75
N VAL A 12 -14.30 23.72 -4.04
CA VAL A 12 -15.08 22.98 -3.05
C VAL A 12 -14.05 22.55 -2.00
N GLN A 13 -13.85 23.38 -1.00
CA GLN A 13 -13.17 23.02 0.22
C GLN A 13 -14.10 22.05 0.91
N SER A 14 -13.85 20.76 0.72
CA SER A 14 -14.70 19.72 1.29
C SER A 14 -14.47 19.72 2.80
N ASP A 15 -15.56 19.73 3.59
CA ASP A 15 -15.56 19.48 5.04
C ASP A 15 -15.17 18.00 5.34
N TYR A 16 -14.26 17.44 4.56
CA TYR A 16 -13.81 16.07 4.69
C TYR A 16 -12.95 15.92 5.94
N CYS A 17 -13.39 15.05 6.84
CA CYS A 17 -12.62 14.59 7.98
C CYS A 17 -12.32 13.09 7.83
N ASP A 18 -11.15 12.67 8.33
CA ASP A 18 -10.84 11.25 8.40
C ASP A 18 -11.85 10.52 9.32
N PRO A 19 -12.33 9.35 8.92
CA PRO A 19 -13.16 8.53 9.79
C PRO A 19 -12.42 8.13 11.08
N GLU A 20 -13.18 7.95 12.15
CA GLU A 20 -12.65 7.46 13.42
C GLU A 20 -12.12 6.02 13.32
N PRO A 21 -11.16 5.63 14.19
CA PRO A 21 -10.72 4.25 14.31
C PRO A 21 -11.89 3.32 14.65
N PHE A 22 -11.86 2.10 14.11
CA PHE A 22 -12.88 1.09 14.37
C PHE A 22 -12.29 -0.31 14.45
N GLU A 23 -13.01 -1.20 15.14
CA GLU A 23 -12.60 -2.58 15.38
C GLU A 23 -13.61 -3.55 14.76
N ILE A 24 -13.12 -4.74 14.39
CA ILE A 24 -13.95 -5.86 13.93
C ILE A 24 -13.25 -7.18 14.16
N GLU A 25 -14.00 -8.18 14.57
CA GLU A 25 -13.57 -9.58 14.61
C GLU A 25 -13.95 -10.26 13.30
N ALA A 26 -13.02 -10.97 12.71
CA ALA A 26 -13.24 -11.72 11.47
C ALA A 26 -12.44 -13.02 11.47
N GLN A 27 -13.09 -14.16 11.25
CA GLN A 27 -12.42 -15.45 11.13
C GLN A 27 -11.45 -15.81 12.28
N GLY A 28 -11.78 -15.40 13.51
CA GLY A 28 -10.97 -15.64 14.71
C GLY A 28 -9.72 -14.77 14.83
N ILE A 29 -9.63 -13.68 14.09
CA ILE A 29 -8.64 -12.62 14.27
C ILE A 29 -9.31 -11.30 14.64
N SER A 30 -8.67 -10.51 15.50
CA SER A 30 -9.11 -9.17 15.89
C SER A 30 -8.39 -8.12 15.04
N LEU A 31 -9.14 -7.20 14.45
CA LEU A 31 -8.63 -6.13 13.59
C LEU A 31 -9.06 -4.77 14.14
N LYS A 32 -8.11 -3.84 14.25
CA LYS A 32 -8.41 -2.43 14.54
C LYS A 32 -7.82 -1.55 13.45
N PHE A 33 -8.65 -0.71 12.87
CA PHE A 33 -8.33 0.14 11.73
C PHE A 33 -8.10 1.58 12.15
N TYR A 34 -7.09 2.23 11.56
CA TYR A 34 -6.68 3.61 11.82
C TYR A 34 -6.65 4.40 10.49
N PRO A 35 -7.79 4.94 10.05
CA PRO A 35 -7.90 5.66 8.79
C PRO A 35 -7.31 7.08 8.82
N GLY A 36 -7.23 7.71 9.99
CA GLY A 36 -6.68 9.06 10.18
C GLY A 36 -5.19 9.07 10.48
N GLY A 37 -4.47 10.11 10.01
CA GLY A 37 -3.03 10.25 10.18
C GLY A 37 -2.58 10.28 11.63
N LYS A 38 -3.20 11.16 12.44
CA LYS A 38 -2.91 11.29 13.87
C LYS A 38 -3.11 9.97 14.61
N GLY A 39 -4.26 9.31 14.42
CA GLY A 39 -4.55 8.02 15.07
C GLY A 39 -3.58 6.90 14.65
N ARG A 40 -3.05 6.95 13.41
CA ARG A 40 -2.00 6.00 12.97
C ARG A 40 -0.70 6.18 13.73
N LEU A 41 -0.24 7.43 13.92
CA LEU A 41 0.99 7.71 14.66
C LEU A 41 0.83 7.35 16.13
N GLU A 42 -0.30 7.73 16.74
CA GLU A 42 -0.59 7.39 18.14
C GLU A 42 -0.60 5.88 18.36
N ALA A 43 -1.29 5.12 17.52
CA ALA A 43 -1.33 3.66 17.57
C ALA A 43 0.05 3.02 17.36
N LEU A 44 0.89 3.56 16.47
CA LEU A 44 2.26 3.09 16.27
C LEU A 44 3.11 3.32 17.51
N LEU A 45 3.06 4.50 18.11
CA LEU A 45 3.83 4.83 19.30
C LEU A 45 3.34 4.05 20.53
N GLU A 46 2.02 3.87 20.69
CA GLU A 46 1.42 3.03 21.73
C GLU A 46 1.92 1.58 21.61
N LEU A 47 1.86 0.99 20.42
CA LEU A 47 2.36 -0.37 20.18
C LEU A 47 3.84 -0.52 20.54
N ILE A 48 4.68 0.49 20.24
CA ILE A 48 6.10 0.49 20.59
C ILE A 48 6.29 0.62 22.12
N SER A 49 5.53 1.48 22.77
CA SER A 49 5.65 1.74 24.22
C SER A 49 5.18 0.55 25.06
N GLU A 50 4.17 -0.19 24.60
CA GLU A 50 3.61 -1.34 25.31
C GLU A 50 4.39 -2.64 25.13
N ALA A 51 5.27 -2.72 24.13
CA ALA A 51 6.08 -3.91 23.89
C ALA A 51 6.98 -4.26 25.08
N GLN A 52 7.00 -5.56 25.45
CA GLN A 52 7.72 -6.08 26.61
C GLN A 52 8.90 -7.00 26.23
N GLU A 53 8.80 -7.75 25.12
CA GLU A 53 9.77 -8.77 24.75
C GLU A 53 10.53 -8.42 23.48
N SER A 54 9.80 -8.02 22.42
CA SER A 54 10.41 -7.77 21.11
C SER A 54 9.62 -6.83 20.23
N LEU A 55 10.35 -6.06 19.41
CA LEU A 55 9.83 -5.22 18.33
C LEU A 55 10.54 -5.56 17.01
N LYS A 56 9.75 -5.86 15.98
CA LYS A 56 10.23 -6.17 14.64
C LYS A 56 9.60 -5.18 13.65
N ILE A 57 10.42 -4.40 12.97
CA ILE A 57 9.98 -3.24 12.20
C ILE A 57 10.58 -3.28 10.81
N ALA A 58 9.74 -3.13 9.78
CA ALA A 58 10.19 -2.95 8.41
C ALA A 58 9.38 -1.84 7.72
N PHE A 59 10.07 -0.86 7.12
CA PHE A 59 9.46 0.23 6.35
C PHE A 59 10.16 0.49 5.03
N TYR A 60 9.40 0.95 4.03
CA TYR A 60 9.93 1.43 2.76
C TYR A 60 10.52 2.83 2.89
N ILE A 61 9.77 3.79 3.44
CA ILE A 61 10.25 5.13 3.78
C ILE A 61 10.29 5.24 5.29
N PHE A 62 11.41 5.72 5.80
CA PHE A 62 11.60 6.20 7.15
C PHE A 62 12.37 7.51 7.03
N ALA A 63 11.67 8.63 7.23
CA ALA A 63 12.22 9.97 7.06
C ALA A 63 12.98 10.42 8.31
N CYS A 64 13.91 11.35 8.14
CA CYS A 64 14.62 12.02 9.23
C CYS A 64 13.87 13.29 9.67
N ASP A 65 12.54 13.24 9.71
CA ASP A 65 11.66 14.33 10.12
C ASP A 65 11.12 14.13 11.57
N GLN A 66 10.28 15.04 12.02
CA GLN A 66 9.74 15.03 13.39
C GLN A 66 9.04 13.71 13.74
N SER A 67 8.28 13.12 12.82
CA SER A 67 7.62 11.83 13.04
C SER A 67 8.63 10.69 13.09
N GLY A 68 9.62 10.72 12.20
CA GLY A 68 10.71 9.76 12.20
C GLY A 68 11.53 9.81 13.48
N GLU A 69 11.85 11.01 13.98
CA GLU A 69 12.55 11.19 15.26
C GLU A 69 11.74 10.66 16.44
N ARG A 70 10.43 10.98 16.51
CA ARG A 70 9.54 10.46 17.57
C ARG A 70 9.47 8.94 17.58
N VAL A 71 9.35 8.31 16.41
CA VAL A 71 9.32 6.85 16.31
C VAL A 71 10.69 6.26 16.69
N ARG A 72 11.79 6.82 16.18
CA ARG A 72 13.16 6.41 16.58
C ARG A 72 13.36 6.48 18.09
N ASP A 73 13.00 7.61 18.72
CA ASP A 73 13.21 7.81 20.14
C ASP A 73 12.36 6.83 20.98
N ALA A 74 11.13 6.55 20.59
CA ALA A 74 10.31 5.49 21.22
C ALA A 74 10.96 4.10 21.08
N LEU A 75 11.61 3.79 19.95
CA LEU A 75 12.35 2.54 19.77
C LEU A 75 13.60 2.47 20.64
N VAL A 76 14.32 3.59 20.83
CA VAL A 76 15.46 3.69 21.76
C VAL A 76 15.00 3.43 23.19
N GLU A 77 13.92 4.06 23.62
CA GLU A 77 13.33 3.83 24.94
C GLU A 77 12.90 2.38 25.14
N ALA A 78 12.29 1.75 24.13
CA ALA A 78 11.95 0.32 24.19
C ALA A 78 13.21 -0.55 24.35
N ALA A 79 14.28 -0.29 23.60
CA ALA A 79 15.55 -1.02 23.72
C ALA A 79 16.19 -0.82 25.10
N GLN A 80 16.14 0.40 25.66
CA GLN A 80 16.61 0.70 27.02
C GLN A 80 15.82 -0.02 28.12
N ARG A 81 14.52 -0.32 27.87
CA ARG A 81 13.71 -1.19 28.75
C ARG A 81 14.07 -2.68 28.63
N GLY A 82 14.98 -3.06 27.71
CA GLY A 82 15.38 -4.45 27.48
C GLY A 82 14.58 -5.16 26.37
N VAL A 83 13.72 -4.46 25.64
CA VAL A 83 12.98 -5.01 24.49
C VAL A 83 13.95 -5.26 23.33
N LYS A 84 13.87 -6.42 22.69
CA LYS A 84 14.70 -6.78 21.53
C LYS A 84 14.17 -6.07 20.28
N VAL A 85 14.77 -4.95 19.90
CA VAL A 85 14.34 -4.13 18.76
C VAL A 85 15.14 -4.48 17.50
N ALA A 86 14.44 -4.81 16.40
CA ALA A 86 15.03 -5.03 15.08
C ALA A 86 14.35 -4.13 14.04
N VAL A 87 15.14 -3.28 13.37
CA VAL A 87 14.66 -2.34 12.35
C VAL A 87 15.27 -2.68 11.00
N ILE A 88 14.42 -2.80 9.98
CA ILE A 88 14.79 -2.95 8.57
C ILE A 88 14.18 -1.78 7.79
N VAL A 89 14.99 -1.01 7.08
CA VAL A 89 14.48 0.01 6.15
C VAL A 89 14.91 -0.32 4.72
N ASP A 90 14.13 0.12 3.74
CA ASP A 90 14.58 0.03 2.34
C ASP A 90 15.72 1.00 2.10
N GLY A 91 16.86 0.50 1.64
CA GLY A 91 18.08 1.30 1.48
C GLY A 91 18.04 2.30 0.32
N PHE A 92 16.92 2.36 -0.41
CA PHE A 92 16.71 3.35 -1.47
C PHE A 92 15.56 4.32 -1.14
N GLY A 93 14.52 3.84 -0.46
CA GLY A 93 13.34 4.64 -0.13
C GLY A 93 13.47 5.40 1.19
N ALA A 94 14.27 4.90 2.14
CA ALA A 94 14.44 5.55 3.43
C ALA A 94 15.57 6.59 3.40
N GLU A 95 15.36 7.72 4.07
CA GLU A 95 16.39 8.71 4.39
C GLU A 95 17.18 8.29 5.62
N ALA A 96 16.49 7.64 6.58
CA ALA A 96 17.09 7.15 7.82
C ALA A 96 18.12 6.06 7.53
N ASN A 97 19.33 6.28 7.99
CA ASN A 97 20.51 5.45 7.80
C ASN A 97 21.11 4.96 9.13
N GLU A 98 22.30 4.40 9.12
CA GLU A 98 23.00 3.93 10.31
C GLU A 98 23.24 5.04 11.33
N GLU A 99 23.58 6.25 10.90
CA GLU A 99 23.81 7.41 11.76
C GLU A 99 22.51 7.81 12.49
N PHE A 100 21.37 7.83 11.77
CA PHE A 100 20.07 8.14 12.36
C PHE A 100 19.67 7.15 13.46
N PHE A 101 20.04 5.86 13.31
CA PHE A 101 19.75 4.80 14.28
C PHE A 101 20.90 4.46 15.23
N GLU A 102 21.99 5.27 15.28
CA GLU A 102 23.13 5.02 16.15
C GLU A 102 22.73 4.87 17.63
N ARG A 103 21.82 5.74 18.12
CA ARG A 103 21.30 5.67 19.49
C ARG A 103 20.54 4.38 19.76
N LEU A 104 19.80 3.87 18.79
CA LEU A 104 19.10 2.58 18.92
C LEU A 104 20.09 1.42 19.01
N VAL A 105 21.12 1.43 18.18
CA VAL A 105 22.17 0.39 18.20
C VAL A 105 22.96 0.44 19.50
N ALA A 106 23.31 1.63 19.99
CA ALA A 106 23.96 1.82 21.29
C ALA A 106 23.09 1.34 22.48
N ALA A 107 21.76 1.39 22.35
CA ALA A 107 20.80 0.84 23.33
C ALA A 107 20.58 -0.68 23.20
N GLY A 108 21.28 -1.37 22.29
CA GLY A 108 21.19 -2.83 22.09
C GLY A 108 20.19 -3.26 20.99
N GLY A 109 19.58 -2.33 20.28
CA GLY A 109 18.76 -2.62 19.10
C GLY A 109 19.61 -2.99 17.89
N THR A 110 18.96 -3.48 16.83
CA THR A 110 19.61 -3.79 15.56
C THR A 110 19.01 -2.98 14.41
N PHE A 111 19.83 -2.49 13.51
CA PHE A 111 19.46 -1.80 12.31
C PHE A 111 20.02 -2.51 11.07
N CYS A 112 19.24 -2.60 10.00
CA CYS A 112 19.68 -3.15 8.73
C CYS A 112 19.01 -2.41 7.56
N ALA A 113 19.79 -2.00 6.57
CA ALA A 113 19.29 -1.49 5.31
C ALA A 113 19.03 -2.64 4.33
N PHE A 114 17.82 -2.77 3.84
CA PHE A 114 17.47 -3.68 2.76
C PHE A 114 18.08 -3.17 1.44
N LEU A 115 19.23 -3.69 1.08
CA LEU A 115 19.93 -3.35 -0.15
C LEU A 115 20.19 -4.62 -0.97
N ALA A 116 19.93 -4.55 -2.27
CA ALA A 116 20.43 -5.56 -3.19
C ALA A 116 21.96 -5.43 -3.32
N LYS A 117 22.67 -6.09 -2.41
CA LYS A 117 24.15 -6.06 -2.36
C LYS A 117 24.73 -6.64 -3.67
N TRP A 118 25.72 -5.97 -4.25
CA TRP A 118 26.56 -6.46 -5.35
C TRP A 118 25.89 -6.73 -6.72
N SER A 119 24.81 -6.08 -7.09
CA SER A 119 24.34 -6.19 -8.46
C SER A 119 23.78 -4.87 -9.00
N ARG A 120 23.90 -4.67 -10.33
CA ARG A 120 23.17 -3.63 -11.08
C ARG A 120 21.62 -3.80 -11.00
N ARG A 121 21.14 -4.75 -10.18
CA ARG A 121 19.73 -5.14 -10.00
C ARG A 121 19.07 -4.40 -8.84
N THR A 122 19.40 -3.13 -8.65
CA THR A 122 19.01 -2.26 -7.53
C THR A 122 17.54 -1.80 -7.54
N LEU A 123 16.68 -2.37 -8.38
CA LEU A 123 15.33 -1.84 -8.59
C LEU A 123 14.24 -2.54 -7.79
N ILE A 124 14.57 -3.57 -6.99
CA ILE A 124 13.63 -4.17 -6.04
C ILE A 124 13.57 -3.29 -4.81
N ARG A 125 12.34 -3.02 -4.36
CA ARG A 125 12.07 -2.28 -3.15
C ARG A 125 11.43 -3.17 -2.12
N ASN A 126 11.80 -3.03 -0.87
CA ASN A 126 11.02 -3.55 0.23
C ASN A 126 9.88 -2.57 0.52
N HIS A 127 8.78 -2.70 -0.22
CA HIS A 127 7.63 -1.80 -0.09
C HIS A 127 6.68 -2.20 1.05
N GLN A 128 7.08 -3.14 1.89
CA GLN A 128 6.32 -3.61 3.04
C GLN A 128 6.38 -2.60 4.19
N LYS A 129 5.32 -2.57 5.00
CA LYS A 129 5.21 -1.81 6.23
C LYS A 129 4.72 -2.76 7.29
N ILE A 130 5.62 -3.14 8.19
CA ILE A 130 5.41 -4.18 9.20
C ILE A 130 5.92 -3.66 10.54
N VAL A 131 5.08 -3.74 11.55
CA VAL A 131 5.49 -3.58 12.95
C VAL A 131 4.91 -4.75 13.73
N ILE A 132 5.73 -5.48 14.47
CA ILE A 132 5.30 -6.62 15.27
C ILE A 132 5.80 -6.42 16.68
N ALA A 133 4.89 -6.46 17.66
CA ALA A 133 5.19 -6.42 19.08
C ALA A 133 4.96 -7.81 19.71
N ASP A 134 5.98 -8.30 20.43
CA ASP A 134 5.96 -9.49 21.25
C ASP A 134 5.47 -10.76 20.55
N ASP A 135 5.61 -10.81 19.21
CA ASP A 135 5.11 -11.88 18.34
C ASP A 135 3.59 -12.16 18.48
N ARG A 136 2.83 -11.20 19.03
CA ARG A 136 1.38 -11.32 19.37
C ARG A 136 0.51 -10.29 18.69
N LEU A 137 1.03 -9.10 18.41
CA LEU A 137 0.32 -8.00 17.77
C LEU A 137 1.13 -7.53 16.56
N ALA A 138 0.49 -7.44 15.40
CA ALA A 138 1.14 -6.84 14.23
C ALA A 138 0.36 -5.63 13.73
N MET A 139 1.06 -4.57 13.30
CA MET A 139 0.51 -3.43 12.58
C MET A 139 1.01 -3.45 11.14
N LEU A 140 0.08 -3.40 10.21
CA LEU A 140 0.34 -3.41 8.77
C LEU A 140 -0.40 -2.23 8.11
N GLY A 141 -0.06 -1.93 6.85
CA GLY A 141 -0.79 -0.91 6.08
C GLY A 141 -0.05 -0.43 4.85
N GLY A 142 -0.52 0.70 4.31
CA GLY A 142 0.12 1.39 3.20
C GLY A 142 1.10 2.48 3.64
N PHE A 143 0.99 2.98 4.88
CA PHE A 143 1.68 4.15 5.40
C PHE A 143 3.19 3.96 5.60
N ASN A 144 3.93 5.04 5.51
CA ASN A 144 5.36 5.10 5.86
C ASN A 144 5.56 5.94 7.12
N VAL A 145 6.80 5.98 7.64
CA VAL A 145 7.20 6.85 8.74
C VAL A 145 7.75 8.15 8.16
N GLU A 146 6.85 9.11 8.00
CA GLU A 146 7.12 10.45 7.46
C GLU A 146 5.97 11.37 7.87
N ASN A 147 6.23 12.64 8.17
CA ASN A 147 5.24 13.62 8.62
C ASN A 147 3.97 13.64 7.75
N SER A 148 4.13 13.55 6.45
CA SER A 148 3.03 13.62 5.49
C SER A 148 2.03 12.47 5.63
N TYR A 149 2.43 11.31 6.17
CA TYR A 149 1.53 10.18 6.42
C TYR A 149 0.74 10.32 7.73
N PHE A 150 1.15 11.23 8.59
CA PHE A 150 0.52 11.46 9.88
C PHE A 150 -0.19 12.83 9.95
N ALA A 151 0.03 13.67 8.95
CA ALA A 151 -0.66 14.95 8.81
C ALA A 151 -2.16 14.75 8.48
N PRO A 152 -3.02 15.69 8.90
CA PRO A 152 -4.43 15.66 8.59
C PRO A 152 -4.72 16.06 7.12
N PRO A 153 -5.94 15.81 6.61
CA PRO A 153 -6.31 16.12 5.22
C PRO A 153 -6.15 17.60 4.84
N GLU A 154 -6.44 18.53 5.75
CA GLU A 154 -6.29 19.98 5.56
C GLU A 154 -4.86 20.40 5.28
N ASP A 155 -3.87 19.70 5.85
CA ASP A 155 -2.44 19.88 5.60
C ASP A 155 -1.95 19.06 4.41
N ASN A 156 -2.87 18.58 3.56
CA ASN A 156 -2.59 17.74 2.40
C ASN A 156 -1.82 16.46 2.76
N GLY A 157 -2.10 15.90 3.94
CA GLY A 157 -1.59 14.61 4.39
C GLY A 157 -2.04 13.46 3.48
N TRP A 158 -1.41 12.29 3.63
CA TRP A 158 -1.79 11.11 2.88
C TRP A 158 -3.03 10.44 3.49
N LYS A 159 -4.12 10.34 2.71
CA LYS A 159 -5.22 9.43 3.03
C LYS A 159 -4.73 8.00 2.85
N ASP A 160 -4.50 7.33 3.95
CA ASP A 160 -4.04 5.94 3.99
C ASP A 160 -4.79 5.15 5.06
N MET A 161 -4.49 3.86 5.15
CA MET A 161 -5.04 2.95 6.14
C MET A 161 -3.93 2.16 6.80
N ALA A 162 -3.86 2.23 8.13
CA ALA A 162 -3.17 1.23 8.95
C ALA A 162 -4.18 0.35 9.65
N PHE A 163 -3.76 -0.84 10.02
CA PHE A 163 -4.54 -1.71 10.89
C PHE A 163 -3.62 -2.56 11.76
N THR A 164 -4.06 -2.81 12.98
CA THR A 164 -3.47 -3.84 13.83
C THR A 164 -4.23 -5.13 13.70
N VAL A 165 -3.54 -6.25 13.89
CA VAL A 165 -4.12 -7.59 13.88
C VAL A 165 -3.57 -8.43 15.02
N LYS A 166 -4.47 -9.12 15.73
CA LYS A 166 -4.17 -10.17 16.73
C LYS A 166 -4.74 -11.50 16.26
N GLY A 167 -4.15 -12.61 16.70
CA GLY A 167 -4.67 -13.95 16.45
C GLY A 167 -3.79 -14.80 15.54
N SER A 168 -4.36 -15.82 14.93
CA SER A 168 -3.65 -16.95 14.29
C SER A 168 -2.75 -16.57 13.09
N VAL A 169 -2.93 -15.39 12.52
CA VAL A 169 -2.11 -14.92 11.38
C VAL A 169 -0.79 -14.30 11.82
N VAL A 170 -0.68 -13.79 13.06
CA VAL A 170 0.52 -13.09 13.54
C VAL A 170 1.78 -13.97 13.47
N PRO A 171 1.79 -15.25 13.88
CA PRO A 171 2.95 -16.12 13.71
C PRO A 171 3.44 -16.19 12.25
N ARG A 172 2.54 -16.12 11.27
CA ARG A 172 2.92 -16.11 9.83
C ARG A 172 3.60 -14.81 9.43
N ILE A 173 3.17 -13.67 10.00
CA ILE A 173 3.82 -12.38 9.77
C ILE A 173 5.22 -12.39 10.40
N VAL A 174 5.37 -13.00 11.58
CA VAL A 174 6.67 -13.21 12.25
C VAL A 174 7.60 -14.08 11.40
N ASP A 175 7.10 -15.21 10.89
CA ASP A 175 7.88 -16.11 10.02
C ASP A 175 8.39 -15.36 8.79
N TRP A 176 7.52 -14.58 8.14
CA TRP A 176 7.94 -13.77 7.00
C TRP A 176 8.98 -12.72 7.37
N PHE A 177 8.79 -12.02 8.50
CA PHE A 177 9.78 -11.05 8.97
C PHE A 177 11.14 -11.69 9.24
N ARG A 178 11.18 -12.90 9.80
CA ARG A 178 12.42 -13.66 10.01
C ARG A 178 13.13 -13.98 8.69
N GLU A 179 12.37 -14.41 7.66
CA GLU A 179 12.90 -14.65 6.33
C GLU A 179 13.47 -13.37 5.69
N LEU A 180 12.77 -12.24 5.83
CA LEU A 180 13.21 -10.94 5.36
C LEU A 180 14.48 -10.48 6.09
N SER A 181 14.50 -10.59 7.41
CA SER A 181 15.61 -10.18 8.27
C SER A 181 16.86 -11.02 7.99
N ALA A 182 16.72 -12.34 7.91
CA ALA A 182 17.83 -13.24 7.60
C ALA A 182 18.46 -12.93 6.24
N TRP A 183 17.64 -12.58 5.23
CA TRP A 183 18.18 -12.18 3.93
C TRP A 183 18.84 -10.80 3.98
N ALA A 184 18.24 -9.82 4.66
CA ALA A 184 18.74 -8.46 4.74
C ALA A 184 20.09 -8.37 5.50
N SER A 185 20.26 -9.20 6.52
CA SER A 185 21.47 -9.24 7.37
C SER A 185 22.62 -10.08 6.79
N ASP A 186 22.37 -10.89 5.75
CA ASP A 186 23.40 -11.73 5.15
C ASP A 186 24.17 -10.96 4.07
N ASP A 187 25.44 -10.68 4.31
CA ASP A 187 26.32 -9.99 3.36
C ASP A 187 26.54 -10.76 2.06
N LYS A 188 26.32 -12.07 2.07
CA LYS A 188 26.44 -12.96 0.91
C LYS A 188 25.11 -13.25 0.25
N ALA A 189 23.99 -12.70 0.78
CA ALA A 189 22.67 -12.95 0.27
C ALA A 189 22.56 -12.59 -1.21
N GLN A 190 22.05 -13.54 -1.99
CA GLN A 190 21.86 -13.34 -3.42
C GLN A 190 20.39 -13.04 -3.72
N PHE A 191 20.18 -12.27 -4.76
CA PHE A 191 18.85 -11.97 -5.26
C PHE A 191 17.99 -13.22 -5.55
N ARG A 192 18.61 -14.31 -6.00
CA ARG A 192 17.91 -15.60 -6.23
C ARG A 192 17.27 -16.15 -4.96
N ASP A 193 17.82 -15.84 -3.78
CA ASP A 193 17.34 -16.41 -2.52
C ASP A 193 16.05 -15.74 -2.07
N ILE A 194 15.96 -14.40 -2.10
CA ILE A 194 14.68 -13.72 -1.80
C ILE A 194 13.60 -14.10 -2.83
N ARG A 195 13.97 -14.25 -4.12
CA ARG A 195 13.05 -14.74 -5.14
C ARG A 195 12.51 -16.13 -4.85
N ARG A 196 13.39 -17.03 -4.38
CA ARG A 196 13.01 -18.38 -3.98
C ARG A 196 12.03 -18.31 -2.82
N ARG A 197 12.34 -17.56 -1.76
CA ARG A 197 11.47 -17.37 -0.59
C ARG A 197 10.08 -16.84 -0.98
N VAL A 198 10.00 -15.81 -1.80
CA VAL A 198 8.72 -15.27 -2.31
C VAL A 198 7.95 -16.31 -3.14
N ARG A 199 8.64 -17.09 -3.99
CA ARG A 199 8.00 -18.11 -4.81
C ARG A 199 7.46 -19.28 -3.99
N GLU A 200 8.20 -19.67 -2.97
CA GLU A 200 7.90 -20.81 -2.09
C GLU A 200 6.97 -20.40 -0.94
N TRP A 201 6.73 -19.09 -0.78
CA TRP A 201 5.79 -18.63 0.22
C TRP A 201 4.39 -19.17 -0.07
N ASP A 202 3.98 -20.08 0.79
CA ASP A 202 2.63 -20.62 0.77
C ASP A 202 1.69 -19.65 1.51
N GLY A 203 0.75 -19.04 0.75
CA GLY A 203 -0.29 -18.19 1.33
C GLY A 203 -1.25 -18.96 2.24
N ARG A 204 -1.17 -20.29 2.21
CA ARG A 204 -2.10 -21.30 2.75
C ARG A 204 -3.54 -21.10 2.28
N ASP A 205 -4.25 -22.19 2.20
CA ASP A 205 -5.69 -22.17 1.97
C ASP A 205 -6.39 -21.84 3.30
N GLY A 206 -7.54 -21.21 3.20
CA GLY A 206 -8.32 -20.79 4.35
C GLY A 206 -8.86 -19.37 4.21
N PRO A 207 -9.71 -18.95 5.15
CA PRO A 207 -10.35 -17.64 5.09
C PRO A 207 -9.38 -16.48 5.39
N VAL A 208 -8.29 -16.72 6.14
CA VAL A 208 -7.26 -15.73 6.46
C VAL A 208 -5.93 -16.14 5.83
N GLN A 209 -5.42 -15.37 4.90
CA GLN A 209 -4.22 -15.67 4.12
C GLN A 209 -3.23 -14.52 4.17
N LEU A 210 -1.96 -14.80 4.54
CA LEU A 210 -0.86 -13.85 4.38
C LEU A 210 -0.23 -14.06 3.00
N LEU A 211 -0.36 -13.07 2.13
CA LEU A 211 0.12 -13.08 0.75
C LEU A 211 1.36 -12.20 0.61
N ILE A 212 2.36 -12.70 -0.08
CA ILE A 212 3.61 -11.98 -0.33
C ILE A 212 3.72 -11.68 -1.82
N GLY A 213 3.94 -10.40 -2.14
CA GLY A 213 4.34 -9.91 -3.45
C GLY A 213 5.85 -9.94 -3.61
N GLY A 214 6.34 -10.01 -4.84
CA GLY A 214 7.78 -9.93 -5.07
C GLY A 214 8.22 -10.42 -6.45
N PRO A 215 9.52 -10.30 -6.73
CA PRO A 215 10.10 -10.62 -8.03
C PRO A 215 10.16 -12.13 -8.24
N THR A 216 9.21 -12.66 -9.00
CA THR A 216 9.17 -14.07 -9.38
C THR A 216 9.10 -14.23 -10.90
N ARG A 217 9.55 -15.37 -11.44
CA ARG A 217 9.35 -15.66 -12.88
C ARG A 217 7.88 -15.85 -13.23
N GLY A 218 7.11 -16.41 -12.29
CA GLY A 218 5.65 -16.56 -12.39
C GLY A 218 4.92 -15.47 -11.59
N LEU A 219 3.74 -15.80 -11.09
CA LEU A 219 2.98 -14.94 -10.19
C LEU A 219 3.35 -15.25 -8.75
N SER A 220 3.55 -14.23 -7.93
CA SER A 220 3.62 -14.33 -6.47
C SER A 220 2.27 -14.78 -5.89
N SER A 221 2.22 -15.16 -4.60
CA SER A 221 0.97 -15.54 -3.93
C SER A 221 -0.06 -14.40 -3.99
N TRP A 222 0.36 -13.14 -3.76
CA TRP A 222 -0.47 -11.96 -3.94
C TRP A 222 -1.08 -11.86 -5.34
N ALA A 223 -0.22 -11.81 -6.38
CA ALA A 223 -0.68 -11.61 -7.76
C ALA A 223 -1.56 -12.77 -8.26
N LYS A 224 -1.31 -14.02 -7.82
CA LYS A 224 -2.16 -15.18 -8.12
C LYS A 224 -3.54 -15.03 -7.51
N CYS A 225 -3.60 -14.67 -6.23
CA CYS A 225 -4.83 -14.64 -5.46
C CYS A 225 -5.77 -13.54 -5.95
N VAL A 226 -5.28 -12.28 -6.04
CA VAL A 226 -6.11 -11.17 -6.52
C VAL A 226 -6.60 -11.38 -7.95
N ARG A 227 -5.77 -11.99 -8.81
CA ARG A 227 -6.16 -12.28 -10.20
C ARG A 227 -7.21 -13.38 -10.31
N ARG A 228 -7.13 -14.41 -9.44
CA ARG A 228 -8.13 -15.46 -9.32
C ARG A 228 -9.47 -14.87 -8.90
N ASP A 229 -9.46 -14.05 -7.85
CA ASP A 229 -10.68 -13.49 -7.28
C ASP A 229 -11.31 -12.46 -8.22
N LEU A 230 -10.54 -11.59 -8.87
CA LEU A 230 -11.03 -10.71 -9.94
C LEU A 230 -11.70 -11.46 -11.11
N GLY A 231 -11.31 -12.72 -11.38
CA GLY A 231 -11.91 -13.54 -12.43
C GLY A 231 -13.23 -14.20 -12.04
N ARG A 232 -13.56 -14.26 -10.76
CA ARG A 232 -14.72 -14.99 -10.22
C ARG A 232 -15.77 -14.09 -9.60
N SER A 233 -15.37 -12.95 -9.06
CA SER A 233 -16.25 -12.04 -8.30
C SER A 233 -17.25 -11.31 -9.18
N ARG A 234 -18.35 -10.89 -8.53
CA ARG A 234 -19.42 -10.07 -9.10
C ARG A 234 -19.44 -8.65 -8.54
N LYS A 235 -18.89 -8.46 -7.33
CA LYS A 235 -18.84 -7.16 -6.67
C LYS A 235 -17.40 -6.78 -6.40
N LEU A 236 -17.03 -5.58 -6.79
CA LEU A 236 -15.74 -4.97 -6.53
C LEU A 236 -15.95 -3.59 -5.93
N ALA A 237 -15.34 -3.33 -4.78
CA ALA A 237 -15.09 -1.98 -4.30
C ALA A 237 -13.59 -1.85 -4.03
N MET A 238 -12.97 -0.75 -4.45
CA MET A 238 -11.57 -0.49 -4.16
C MET A 238 -11.29 0.97 -3.88
N MET A 239 -10.34 1.22 -2.98
CA MET A 239 -9.66 2.49 -2.81
C MET A 239 -8.18 2.24 -3.08
N MET A 240 -7.64 2.90 -4.13
CA MET A 240 -6.32 2.53 -4.65
C MET A 240 -5.51 3.75 -5.07
N ALA A 241 -4.33 3.89 -4.46
CA ALA A 241 -3.40 4.98 -4.75
C ALA A 241 -2.87 4.92 -6.19
N TYR A 242 -2.21 3.83 -6.56
CA TYR A 242 -1.63 3.64 -7.88
C TYR A 242 -2.33 2.52 -8.62
N PHE A 243 -2.96 2.90 -9.75
CA PHE A 243 -3.82 2.00 -10.52
C PHE A 243 -3.34 1.88 -11.97
N ALA A 244 -2.55 0.87 -12.23
CA ALA A 244 -2.06 0.53 -13.58
C ALA A 244 -1.93 -1.00 -13.74
N PRO A 245 -3.02 -1.76 -13.52
CA PRO A 245 -2.99 -3.22 -13.50
C PRO A 245 -2.71 -3.82 -14.87
N ASP A 246 -2.29 -5.09 -14.87
CA ASP A 246 -2.02 -5.85 -16.06
C ASP A 246 -3.29 -6.09 -16.92
N ARG A 247 -3.08 -6.58 -18.15
CA ARG A 247 -4.18 -6.80 -19.13
C ARG A 247 -5.24 -7.78 -18.58
N ARG A 248 -4.85 -8.80 -17.81
CA ARG A 248 -5.79 -9.81 -17.29
C ARG A 248 -6.62 -9.25 -16.15
N MET A 249 -6.00 -8.51 -15.23
CA MET A 249 -6.71 -7.83 -14.14
C MET A 249 -7.68 -6.77 -14.69
N ARG A 250 -7.26 -5.95 -15.67
CA ARG A 250 -8.16 -4.99 -16.35
C ARG A 250 -9.35 -5.68 -17.02
N ARG A 251 -9.15 -6.89 -17.56
CA ARG A 251 -10.25 -7.69 -18.13
C ARG A 251 -11.19 -8.19 -17.02
N GLY A 252 -10.66 -8.66 -15.89
CA GLY A 252 -11.44 -9.06 -14.72
C GLY A 252 -12.31 -7.93 -14.19
N ILE A 253 -11.71 -6.76 -13.94
CA ILE A 253 -12.45 -5.58 -13.46
C ILE A 253 -13.59 -5.20 -14.42
N ARG A 254 -13.34 -5.15 -15.73
CA ARG A 254 -14.39 -4.86 -16.70
C ARG A 254 -15.45 -5.96 -16.81
N HIS A 255 -15.08 -7.21 -16.53
CA HIS A 255 -16.05 -8.29 -16.50
C HIS A 255 -17.00 -8.13 -15.30
N ILE A 256 -16.46 -7.80 -14.12
CA ILE A 256 -17.27 -7.47 -12.94
C ILE A 256 -18.20 -6.28 -13.25
N ALA A 257 -17.66 -5.19 -13.79
CA ALA A 257 -18.43 -3.98 -14.12
C ALA A 257 -19.61 -4.23 -15.05
N ARG A 258 -19.50 -5.21 -15.98
CA ARG A 258 -20.58 -5.56 -16.93
C ARG A 258 -21.66 -6.47 -16.36
N ARG A 259 -21.37 -7.21 -15.30
CA ARG A 259 -22.25 -8.27 -14.78
C ARG A 259 -22.66 -8.08 -13.33
N GLY A 260 -22.07 -7.11 -12.68
CA GLY A 260 -22.27 -6.83 -11.27
C GLY A 260 -21.98 -5.38 -10.94
N GLU A 261 -21.28 -5.15 -9.85
CA GLU A 261 -20.97 -3.81 -9.34
C GLU A 261 -19.46 -3.62 -9.24
N ALA A 262 -18.98 -2.48 -9.74
CA ALA A 262 -17.56 -2.12 -9.64
C ALA A 262 -17.43 -0.63 -9.29
N ASP A 263 -16.98 -0.35 -8.07
CA ASP A 263 -16.72 0.98 -7.52
C ASP A 263 -15.22 1.15 -7.32
N LEU A 264 -14.64 2.14 -7.96
CA LEU A 264 -13.22 2.43 -7.91
C LEU A 264 -13.01 3.87 -7.45
N ILE A 265 -12.46 4.05 -6.25
CA ILE A 265 -11.98 5.34 -5.76
C ILE A 265 -10.47 5.37 -5.97
N LEU A 266 -10.02 6.25 -6.83
CA LEU A 266 -8.63 6.38 -7.27
C LEU A 266 -8.07 7.74 -6.88
N ALA A 267 -6.76 7.91 -6.97
CA ALA A 267 -6.11 9.16 -6.59
C ALA A 267 -6.44 10.29 -7.58
N GLY A 268 -7.08 11.35 -7.09
CA GLY A 268 -7.18 12.64 -7.79
C GLY A 268 -5.95 13.52 -7.57
N LYS A 269 -5.30 13.35 -6.41
CA LYS A 269 -4.03 14.00 -6.02
C LYS A 269 -2.98 12.96 -5.63
N SER A 270 -1.73 13.15 -6.03
CA SER A 270 -0.58 12.29 -5.73
C SER A 270 0.71 13.12 -5.83
N ASP A 271 1.78 12.62 -5.25
CA ASP A 271 3.15 13.10 -5.49
C ASP A 271 3.66 12.77 -6.90
N ASN A 272 3.09 11.74 -7.53
CA ASN A 272 3.48 11.27 -8.85
C ASN A 272 2.38 11.45 -9.89
N ASN A 273 2.41 12.56 -10.62
CA ASN A 273 1.44 12.86 -11.68
C ASN A 273 1.41 11.81 -12.81
N ALA A 274 2.49 11.04 -13.02
CA ALA A 274 2.50 9.98 -14.02
C ALA A 274 1.58 8.82 -13.63
N THR A 275 1.45 8.51 -12.34
CA THR A 275 0.53 7.46 -11.86
C THR A 275 -0.93 7.85 -12.05
N ILE A 276 -1.28 9.12 -11.80
CA ILE A 276 -2.62 9.65 -12.10
C ILE A 276 -2.90 9.58 -13.61
N GLY A 277 -1.96 10.03 -14.45
CA GLY A 277 -2.08 9.95 -15.89
C GLY A 277 -2.26 8.51 -16.40
N ALA A 278 -1.53 7.56 -15.82
CA ALA A 278 -1.65 6.14 -16.15
C ALA A 278 -3.03 5.57 -15.78
N ALA A 279 -3.59 5.94 -14.62
CA ALA A 279 -4.95 5.56 -14.23
C ALA A 279 -5.99 6.17 -15.17
N ARG A 280 -5.89 7.47 -15.48
CA ARG A 280 -6.81 8.19 -16.39
C ARG A 280 -6.84 7.61 -17.80
N ALA A 281 -5.73 7.06 -18.30
CA ALA A 281 -5.69 6.36 -19.58
C ALA A 281 -6.63 5.13 -19.64
N LEU A 282 -6.98 4.57 -18.50
CA LEU A 282 -7.84 3.40 -18.38
C LEU A 282 -9.33 3.75 -18.20
N TYR A 283 -9.65 4.95 -17.74
CA TYR A 283 -11.01 5.38 -17.38
C TYR A 283 -12.04 5.19 -18.51
N PRO A 284 -11.78 5.59 -19.77
CA PRO A 284 -12.80 5.43 -20.82
C PRO A 284 -13.27 3.99 -21.01
N ARG A 285 -12.35 3.03 -20.83
CA ARG A 285 -12.68 1.60 -20.97
C ARG A 285 -13.38 1.03 -19.74
N LEU A 286 -13.15 1.60 -18.55
CA LEU A 286 -13.80 1.21 -17.31
C LEU A 286 -15.23 1.75 -17.26
N VAL A 287 -15.42 3.06 -17.54
CA VAL A 287 -16.72 3.72 -17.59
C VAL A 287 -17.61 3.06 -18.65
N LYS A 288 -17.11 2.83 -19.86
CA LYS A 288 -17.82 2.11 -20.92
C LYS A 288 -18.21 0.67 -20.53
N ALA A 289 -17.50 0.05 -19.61
CA ALA A 289 -17.84 -1.28 -19.09
C ALA A 289 -18.87 -1.24 -17.95
N GLY A 290 -19.29 -0.05 -17.47
CA GLY A 290 -20.24 0.14 -16.39
C GLY A 290 -19.61 0.32 -15.00
N ALA A 291 -18.27 0.46 -14.91
CA ALA A 291 -17.62 0.77 -13.64
C ALA A 291 -17.92 2.20 -13.18
N ARG A 292 -18.21 2.37 -11.90
CA ARG A 292 -18.30 3.67 -11.25
C ARG A 292 -16.89 4.06 -10.79
N VAL A 293 -16.31 5.04 -11.46
CA VAL A 293 -14.95 5.52 -11.19
C VAL A 293 -15.03 6.89 -10.54
N TYR A 294 -14.25 7.09 -9.50
CA TYR A 294 -14.19 8.32 -8.72
C TYR A 294 -12.74 8.72 -8.48
N GLU A 295 -12.44 10.02 -8.50
CA GLU A 295 -11.16 10.57 -8.07
C GLU A 295 -11.32 11.25 -6.70
N PHE A 296 -10.63 10.75 -5.69
CA PHE A 296 -10.60 11.32 -4.35
C PHE A 296 -9.91 12.69 -4.37
N GLN A 297 -10.58 13.73 -3.90
CA GLN A 297 -10.15 15.13 -4.06
C GLN A 297 -9.59 15.80 -2.81
N PRO A 298 -9.97 15.42 -1.55
CA PRO A 298 -9.61 16.20 -0.37
C PRO A 298 -8.08 16.36 -0.20
N CYS A 299 -7.34 15.26 -0.25
CA CYS A 299 -5.90 15.23 -0.08
C CYS A 299 -5.27 14.13 -0.95
N LYS A 300 -3.97 13.90 -0.82
CA LYS A 300 -3.28 12.82 -1.54
C LYS A 300 -3.79 11.45 -1.08
N LEU A 301 -4.13 10.55 -2.02
CA LEU A 301 -4.59 9.20 -1.71
C LEU A 301 -3.43 8.21 -1.78
N HIS A 302 -3.25 7.44 -0.68
CA HIS A 302 -2.27 6.35 -0.62
C HIS A 302 -2.85 5.02 -0.10
N ALA A 303 -4.13 4.94 0.24
CA ALA A 303 -4.78 3.71 0.68
C ALA A 303 -4.75 2.61 -0.39
N LYS A 304 -4.63 1.35 0.06
CA LYS A 304 -4.62 0.14 -0.77
C LYS A 304 -5.60 -0.87 -0.16
N LEU A 305 -6.85 -0.75 -0.57
CA LEU A 305 -7.96 -1.55 -0.08
C LEU A 305 -8.77 -2.08 -1.25
N VAL A 306 -8.96 -3.40 -1.31
CA VAL A 306 -9.76 -4.07 -2.35
C VAL A 306 -10.73 -5.02 -1.68
N VAL A 307 -12.00 -4.95 -2.06
CA VAL A 307 -13.06 -5.85 -1.63
C VAL A 307 -13.66 -6.53 -2.86
N LEU A 308 -13.55 -7.85 -2.91
CA LEU A 308 -14.04 -8.71 -3.99
C LEU A 308 -15.02 -9.73 -3.43
N ASP A 309 -16.31 -9.54 -3.66
CA ASP A 309 -17.40 -10.25 -2.98
C ASP A 309 -17.19 -10.23 -1.45
N ASP A 310 -16.89 -11.36 -0.81
CA ASP A 310 -16.64 -11.46 0.62
C ASP A 310 -15.14 -11.45 0.98
N ALA A 311 -14.24 -11.29 -0.01
CA ALA A 311 -12.81 -11.25 0.21
C ALA A 311 -12.28 -9.80 0.31
N VAL A 312 -11.62 -9.48 1.42
CA VAL A 312 -10.97 -8.18 1.68
C VAL A 312 -9.46 -8.33 1.58
N TYR A 313 -8.82 -7.44 0.84
CA TYR A 313 -7.37 -7.33 0.69
C TYR A 313 -6.87 -6.03 1.31
N LEU A 314 -5.94 -6.16 2.25
CA LEU A 314 -5.37 -5.07 3.06
C LEU A 314 -3.85 -5.18 3.08
N GLY A 315 -3.13 -4.09 2.95
CA GLY A 315 -1.66 -4.12 3.08
C GLY A 315 -0.94 -3.05 2.27
N SER A 316 0.27 -3.38 1.82
CA SER A 316 1.16 -2.42 1.16
C SER A 316 1.00 -2.35 -0.36
N ALA A 317 0.32 -3.33 -0.98
CA ALA A 317 0.37 -3.54 -2.42
C ALA A 317 -0.59 -2.63 -3.21
N ASN A 318 -0.03 -1.85 -4.12
CA ASN A 318 -0.80 -1.17 -5.15
C ASN A 318 -1.26 -2.14 -6.26
N LEU A 319 -2.25 -1.73 -7.04
CA LEU A 319 -2.67 -2.50 -8.20
C LEU A 319 -1.96 -1.97 -9.47
N ASP A 320 -0.64 -2.08 -9.45
CA ASP A 320 0.25 -1.68 -10.56
C ASP A 320 1.29 -2.77 -10.87
N MET A 321 2.05 -2.58 -11.94
CA MET A 321 3.01 -3.58 -12.42
C MET A 321 4.18 -3.80 -11.47
N ARG A 322 4.61 -2.77 -10.71
CA ARG A 322 5.71 -2.92 -9.74
C ARG A 322 5.28 -3.74 -8.53
N SER A 323 4.14 -3.42 -7.92
CA SER A 323 3.60 -4.14 -6.77
C SER A 323 3.21 -5.59 -7.11
N LEU A 324 2.79 -5.83 -8.36
CA LEU A 324 2.41 -7.18 -8.79
C LEU A 324 3.60 -8.10 -9.08
N TYR A 325 4.76 -7.54 -9.54
CA TYR A 325 5.82 -8.36 -10.13
C TYR A 325 7.25 -8.04 -9.68
N VAL A 326 7.49 -6.93 -8.99
CA VAL A 326 8.85 -6.45 -8.70
C VAL A 326 9.07 -6.19 -7.21
N ASN A 327 8.25 -5.36 -6.57
CA ASN A 327 8.43 -4.97 -5.18
C ASN A 327 8.08 -6.11 -4.23
N LEU A 328 8.78 -6.18 -3.09
CA LEU A 328 8.30 -6.97 -1.96
C LEU A 328 7.08 -6.27 -1.37
N GLU A 329 5.98 -6.99 -1.30
CA GLU A 329 4.71 -6.51 -0.76
C GLU A 329 4.17 -7.50 0.27
N ILE A 330 3.39 -7.00 1.21
CA ILE A 330 2.68 -7.80 2.19
C ILE A 330 1.19 -7.46 2.13
N VAL A 331 0.36 -8.47 2.00
CA VAL A 331 -1.09 -8.33 1.87
C VAL A 331 -1.78 -9.38 2.73
N LEU A 332 -2.70 -8.94 3.56
CA LEU A 332 -3.61 -9.81 4.28
C LEU A 332 -4.91 -9.94 3.45
N ARG A 333 -5.27 -11.18 3.10
CA ARG A 333 -6.56 -11.52 2.49
C ARG A 333 -7.43 -12.20 3.53
N ILE A 334 -8.61 -11.65 3.74
CA ILE A 334 -9.59 -12.19 4.68
C ILE A 334 -10.91 -12.42 3.93
N GLU A 335 -11.42 -13.62 3.98
CA GLU A 335 -12.72 -13.98 3.40
C GLU A 335 -13.75 -14.03 4.52
N ASP A 336 -14.45 -12.91 4.70
CA ASP A 336 -15.44 -12.71 5.75
C ASP A 336 -16.50 -11.71 5.27
N ARG A 337 -17.76 -12.09 5.34
CA ARG A 337 -18.86 -11.29 4.82
C ARG A 337 -19.05 -9.98 5.60
N ALA A 338 -19.01 -10.03 6.93
CA ALA A 338 -19.24 -8.86 7.76
C ALA A 338 -18.11 -7.83 7.58
N LEU A 339 -16.85 -8.31 7.54
CA LEU A 339 -15.70 -7.46 7.23
C LEU A 339 -15.82 -6.87 5.82
N ALA A 340 -16.20 -7.67 4.82
CA ALA A 340 -16.35 -7.19 3.45
C ALA A 340 -17.44 -6.12 3.31
N GLU A 341 -18.58 -6.29 3.96
CA GLU A 341 -19.65 -5.29 4.01
C GLU A 341 -19.18 -4.00 4.71
N LYS A 342 -18.50 -4.11 5.86
CA LYS A 342 -17.95 -2.96 6.59
C LYS A 342 -16.93 -2.20 5.74
N MET A 343 -15.99 -2.91 5.10
CA MET A 343 -14.95 -2.29 4.29
C MET A 343 -15.48 -1.73 2.97
N ARG A 344 -16.51 -2.33 2.39
CA ARG A 344 -17.23 -1.79 1.22
C ARG A 344 -17.92 -0.47 1.56
N ASN A 345 -18.62 -0.42 2.67
CA ASN A 345 -19.27 0.81 3.14
C ASN A 345 -18.20 1.88 3.43
N PHE A 346 -17.11 1.52 4.13
CA PHE A 346 -15.99 2.43 4.34
C PHE A 346 -15.46 3.04 3.02
N ILE A 347 -15.32 2.24 1.95
CA ILE A 347 -14.91 2.77 0.63
C ILE A 347 -15.98 3.73 0.10
N LEU A 348 -17.24 3.34 0.12
CA LEU A 348 -18.36 4.12 -0.45
C LEU A 348 -18.62 5.43 0.31
N ASP A 349 -18.33 5.49 1.61
CA ASP A 349 -18.41 6.71 2.43
C ASP A 349 -17.46 7.82 1.96
N HIS A 350 -16.46 7.50 1.11
CA HIS A 350 -15.57 8.47 0.48
C HIS A 350 -16.07 8.99 -0.87
N VAL A 351 -17.17 8.44 -1.40
CA VAL A 351 -17.75 8.88 -2.68
C VAL A 351 -18.20 10.35 -2.66
N PRO A 352 -18.86 10.87 -1.59
CA PRO A 352 -19.24 12.29 -1.54
C PRO A 352 -18.07 13.26 -1.65
N ALA A 353 -16.87 12.86 -1.16
CA ALA A 353 -15.65 13.66 -1.23
C ALA A 353 -14.84 13.41 -2.51
N SER A 354 -15.40 12.69 -3.49
CA SER A 354 -14.71 12.28 -4.71
C SER A 354 -15.43 12.82 -5.96
N GLU A 355 -14.65 13.17 -6.97
CA GLU A 355 -15.18 13.57 -8.27
C GLU A 355 -15.56 12.33 -9.11
N ARG A 356 -16.81 12.22 -9.51
CA ARG A 356 -17.29 11.11 -10.33
C ARG A 356 -16.83 11.28 -11.79
N ILE A 357 -16.20 10.25 -12.34
CA ILE A 357 -15.77 10.19 -13.74
C ILE A 357 -16.89 9.60 -14.58
N THR A 358 -17.48 10.45 -15.43
CA THR A 358 -18.58 10.12 -16.37
C THR A 358 -18.13 10.33 -17.80
N ASP A 359 -18.96 9.92 -18.77
CA ASP A 359 -18.71 10.23 -20.19
C ASP A 359 -18.64 11.75 -20.41
N ALA A 360 -19.52 12.54 -19.79
CA ALA A 360 -19.49 14.00 -19.83
C ALA A 360 -18.18 14.58 -19.24
N TRP A 361 -17.69 14.01 -18.13
CA TRP A 361 -16.39 14.39 -17.57
C TRP A 361 -15.26 14.09 -18.57
N LEU A 362 -15.30 12.91 -19.21
CA LEU A 362 -14.29 12.52 -20.22
C LEU A 362 -14.32 13.43 -21.44
N ASP A 363 -15.50 13.82 -21.93
CA ASP A 363 -15.65 14.74 -23.07
C ASP A 363 -15.07 16.12 -22.75
N LYS A 364 -15.30 16.62 -21.53
CA LYS A 364 -14.79 17.92 -21.07
C LYS A 364 -13.27 17.89 -20.80
N ASN A 365 -12.76 16.83 -20.18
CA ASN A 365 -11.41 16.80 -19.62
C ASN A 365 -10.40 16.01 -20.46
N ALA A 366 -10.85 15.14 -21.38
CA ALA A 366 -9.99 14.24 -22.14
C ALA A 366 -9.76 14.72 -23.58
N ALA A 367 -9.36 15.98 -23.79
CA ALA A 367 -8.92 16.48 -25.08
C ALA A 367 -7.81 15.57 -25.65
N TRP A 368 -7.69 15.46 -26.99
CA TRP A 368 -6.80 14.50 -27.65
C TRP A 368 -5.35 14.54 -27.15
N TYR A 369 -4.79 15.74 -26.91
CA TYR A 369 -3.42 15.91 -26.38
C TYR A 369 -3.28 15.46 -24.93
N LYS A 370 -4.34 15.62 -24.10
CA LYS A 370 -4.37 15.10 -22.72
C LYS A 370 -4.44 13.56 -22.74
N ARG A 371 -5.23 12.96 -23.65
CA ARG A 371 -5.28 11.51 -23.83
C ARG A 371 -3.91 10.96 -24.26
N LEU A 372 -3.21 11.65 -25.16
CA LEU A 372 -1.86 11.26 -25.57
C LEU A 372 -0.91 11.29 -24.36
N ARG A 373 -0.96 12.36 -23.55
CA ARG A 373 -0.16 12.46 -22.31
C ARG A 373 -0.49 11.34 -21.32
N TRP A 374 -1.77 11.00 -21.13
CA TRP A 374 -2.17 9.89 -20.26
C TRP A 374 -1.66 8.53 -20.79
N TRP A 375 -1.71 8.31 -22.07
CA TRP A 375 -1.14 7.10 -22.69
C TRP A 375 0.38 7.05 -22.58
N ALA A 376 1.07 8.16 -22.72
CA ALA A 376 2.51 8.26 -22.47
C ALA A 376 2.84 7.93 -21.00
N SER A 377 2.08 8.48 -20.05
CA SER A 377 2.20 8.16 -18.63
C SER A 377 1.95 6.67 -18.35
N TRP A 378 0.88 6.11 -18.93
CA TRP A 378 0.60 4.69 -18.80
C TRP A 378 1.73 3.82 -19.38
N PHE A 379 2.25 4.17 -20.55
CA PHE A 379 3.37 3.46 -21.17
C PHE A 379 4.63 3.53 -20.30
N LEU A 380 4.95 4.70 -19.78
CA LEU A 380 6.08 4.90 -18.88
C LEU A 380 5.96 4.01 -17.62
N VAL A 381 4.84 4.11 -16.92
CA VAL A 381 4.62 3.39 -15.64
C VAL A 381 4.43 1.89 -15.83
N SER A 382 3.68 1.48 -16.87
CA SER A 382 3.28 0.07 -17.02
C SER A 382 4.22 -0.74 -17.91
N VAL A 383 4.97 -0.10 -18.80
CA VAL A 383 5.82 -0.79 -19.77
C VAL A 383 7.29 -0.49 -19.54
N VAL A 384 7.70 0.79 -19.56
CA VAL A 384 9.11 1.16 -19.48
C VAL A 384 9.67 0.83 -18.11
N ASP A 385 9.08 1.39 -17.05
CA ASP A 385 9.54 1.17 -15.68
C ASP A 385 9.48 -0.33 -15.29
N TYR A 386 8.38 -1.00 -15.63
CA TYR A 386 8.25 -2.44 -15.39
C TYR A 386 9.24 -3.28 -16.21
N THR A 387 9.40 -3.00 -17.51
CA THR A 387 10.28 -3.80 -18.38
C THR A 387 11.74 -3.62 -18.00
N VAL A 388 12.16 -2.39 -17.73
CA VAL A 388 13.51 -2.09 -17.25
C VAL A 388 13.76 -2.77 -15.90
N SER A 389 12.86 -2.58 -14.93
CA SER A 389 12.96 -3.21 -13.62
C SER A 389 12.99 -4.74 -13.72
N ARG A 390 12.16 -5.34 -14.56
CA ARG A 390 12.10 -6.79 -14.72
C ARG A 390 13.33 -7.36 -15.43
N LYS A 391 13.79 -6.76 -16.52
CA LYS A 391 14.99 -7.20 -17.23
C LYS A 391 16.22 -7.12 -16.35
N LEU A 392 16.42 -6.01 -15.64
CA LEU A 392 17.53 -5.84 -14.73
C LEU A 392 17.47 -6.83 -13.55
N ASN A 393 16.29 -7.15 -13.04
CA ASN A 393 16.11 -8.01 -11.88
C ASN A 393 16.04 -9.51 -12.21
N LEU A 394 15.56 -9.90 -13.39
CA LEU A 394 15.36 -11.31 -13.75
C LEU A 394 16.44 -11.84 -14.69
N GLY A 395 17.27 -10.96 -15.27
CA GLY A 395 18.31 -11.37 -16.22
C GLY A 395 17.72 -11.95 -17.53
N LEU A 396 16.55 -11.41 -17.95
CA LEU A 396 15.87 -11.78 -19.19
C LEU A 396 16.24 -10.81 -20.29
#